data_d6488b7af5295204dcb03df507415fde
#
_entry.id   d6488b7af5295204dcb03df507415fde
#
_cell.length_a   1.000
_cell.length_b   1.000
_cell.length_c   1.000
_cell.angle_alpha   90.00
_cell.angle_beta   90.00
_cell.angle_gamma   90.00
#
_symmetry.space_group_name_H-M   'P 1'
#
loop_
_entity.id
_entity.type
_entity.pdbx_description
1 polymer ?
#
loop_
_entity_poly.entity_id
_entity_poly.type
_entity_poly.pdbx_seq_one_letter_code
_entity_poly.pdbx_strand_id
1 'polypeptide(L)'
;VAVVADNTWTAQQALQKLKIEFEAGENGSYNTAQYKQQLVRNVEAPAKKEFEKGSLEQAFEEASVRHKATYVGGHLSHSPMEPMASLVWVQDDKCEIWASTQDPAGIQETIGAYLERRPEDITVHVMASGGAFGRKFKCDYVQEAAACSKAVGAPVQLTWSREEDTQTGYYHSCSAQHIEASVDADGKVTGWLHRAAFPAIGSTFNPEVVQPTAGDLDAVSKHPYGIENMRVESGMAKAHTRIGWYRAVYAIFYGFAINVFTDELAHAAGVDTVQFLRNIYANNKDPEQQEQATRCRGVLDKAAEMSGWGKELPANHGLGIAVHHSFHSYVAMAVHVEVKGDDITVHRVDCAVDCGLVLNPDIATSQMEGAVVMGTGLALNTEISFEDGAVVNSNFHDYPVLRNSGTPAEINVAFINQETKPTGLGEPGVPTLAPALANAIFAASGKRYRSLPMQP
;
A
#
# COMPACT_ATOMS: atom_id res chain seq x y z
N VAL A 1 8.08 0.88 28.46
CA VAL A 1 7.71 0.49 29.83
C VAL A 1 6.79 -0.73 29.73
N ALA A 2 7.03 -1.75 30.59
CA ALA A 2 6.20 -2.96 30.64
C ALA A 2 5.82 -3.26 32.10
N VAL A 3 4.66 -3.90 32.28
CA VAL A 3 4.20 -4.41 33.58
C VAL A 3 4.06 -5.92 33.47
N VAL A 4 4.73 -6.63 34.38
CA VAL A 4 4.64 -8.09 34.45
C VAL A 4 3.83 -8.48 35.71
N ALA A 5 2.88 -9.39 35.53
CA ALA A 5 2.03 -9.90 36.61
C ALA A 5 1.65 -11.36 36.33
N ASP A 6 0.98 -12.02 37.28
CA ASP A 6 0.57 -13.43 37.18
C ASP A 6 -0.49 -13.69 36.10
N ASN A 7 -1.15 -12.64 35.61
CA ASN A 7 -2.11 -12.73 34.50
C ASN A 7 -2.27 -11.39 33.78
N THR A 8 -2.76 -11.45 32.55
CA THR A 8 -2.93 -10.29 31.65
C THR A 8 -3.81 -9.18 32.25
N TRP A 9 -4.93 -9.55 32.92
CA TRP A 9 -5.83 -8.56 33.54
C TRP A 9 -5.12 -7.73 34.61
N THR A 10 -4.39 -8.39 35.51
CA THR A 10 -3.64 -7.71 36.58
C THR A 10 -2.57 -6.80 35.98
N ALA A 11 -1.85 -7.25 34.95
CA ALA A 11 -0.86 -6.43 34.26
C ALA A 11 -1.50 -5.18 33.64
N GLN A 12 -2.59 -5.33 32.92
CA GLN A 12 -3.33 -4.21 32.29
C GLN A 12 -3.88 -3.21 33.33
N GLN A 13 -4.45 -3.69 34.45
CA GLN A 13 -4.94 -2.81 35.52
C GLN A 13 -3.79 -2.04 36.19
N ALA A 14 -2.63 -2.65 36.33
CA ALA A 14 -1.44 -1.99 36.87
C ALA A 14 -0.86 -0.97 35.91
N LEU A 15 -0.81 -1.29 34.59
CA LEU A 15 -0.33 -0.39 33.55
C LEU A 15 -1.14 0.93 33.53
N GLN A 16 -2.46 0.87 33.68
CA GLN A 16 -3.35 2.05 33.74
C GLN A 16 -3.08 2.96 34.94
N LYS A 17 -2.43 2.45 36.00
CA LYS A 17 -2.08 3.23 37.19
C LYS A 17 -0.70 3.88 37.11
N LEU A 18 0.09 3.53 36.10
CA LEU A 18 1.40 4.14 35.91
C LEU A 18 1.23 5.58 35.43
N LYS A 19 2.03 6.46 36.00
CA LYS A 19 2.23 7.82 35.49
C LYS A 19 3.51 7.84 34.70
N ILE A 20 3.37 7.85 33.38
CA ILE A 20 4.49 7.84 32.46
C ILE A 20 4.59 9.23 31.82
N GLU A 21 5.76 9.85 31.92
CA GLU A 21 6.08 11.10 31.25
C GLU A 21 7.05 10.79 30.10
N PHE A 22 6.76 11.28 28.91
CA PHE A 22 7.58 11.11 27.74
C PHE A 22 8.17 12.46 27.31
N GLU A 23 9.46 12.46 27.01
CA GLU A 23 10.08 13.57 26.28
C GLU A 23 9.81 13.40 24.80
N ALA A 24 9.33 14.48 24.17
CA ALA A 24 8.88 14.46 22.77
C ALA A 24 10.02 14.23 21.75
N GLY A 25 11.29 14.46 22.11
CA GLY A 25 12.45 14.26 21.24
C GLY A 25 12.39 15.17 19.98
N GLU A 26 13.20 14.83 18.98
CA GLU A 26 13.33 15.63 17.74
C GLU A 26 12.06 15.59 16.85
N ASN A 27 11.23 14.57 16.97
CA ASN A 27 10.00 14.39 16.22
C ASN A 27 8.76 14.93 16.96
N GLY A 28 8.93 15.61 18.09
CA GLY A 28 7.83 16.12 18.92
C GLY A 28 6.95 17.20 18.27
N SER A 29 7.35 17.74 17.13
CA SER A 29 6.54 18.67 16.33
C SER A 29 5.96 18.02 15.07
N TYR A 30 6.09 16.70 14.89
CA TYR A 30 5.59 16.03 13.71
C TYR A 30 4.08 16.12 13.62
N ASN A 31 3.59 16.63 12.47
CA ASN A 31 2.18 16.77 12.16
C ASN A 31 1.94 16.27 10.74
N THR A 32 1.06 15.29 10.56
CA THR A 32 0.81 14.63 9.27
C THR A 32 0.28 15.61 8.21
N ALA A 33 -0.60 16.53 8.58
CA ALA A 33 -1.18 17.46 7.62
C ALA A 33 -0.12 18.42 7.06
N GLN A 34 0.75 18.96 7.92
CA GLN A 34 1.86 19.82 7.51
C GLN A 34 2.89 19.05 6.68
N TYR A 35 3.17 17.81 7.06
CA TYR A 35 4.13 16.98 6.35
C TYR A 35 3.62 16.58 4.96
N LYS A 36 2.35 16.23 4.79
CA LYS A 36 1.75 16.00 3.46
C LYS A 36 1.90 17.24 2.56
N GLN A 37 1.68 18.44 3.09
CA GLN A 37 1.91 19.67 2.33
C GLN A 37 3.38 19.88 1.95
N GLN A 38 4.32 19.50 2.83
CA GLN A 38 5.75 19.54 2.52
C GLN A 38 6.10 18.56 1.40
N LEU A 39 5.60 17.31 1.45
CA LEU A 39 5.80 16.33 0.39
C LEU A 39 5.26 16.83 -0.95
N VAL A 40 4.09 17.45 -0.97
CA VAL A 40 3.52 18.08 -2.18
C VAL A 40 4.49 19.13 -2.76
N ARG A 41 4.97 20.05 -1.94
CA ARG A 41 5.96 21.05 -2.40
C ARG A 41 7.22 20.39 -2.96
N ASN A 42 7.68 19.30 -2.35
CA ASN A 42 8.90 18.60 -2.76
C ASN A 42 8.75 17.86 -4.10
N VAL A 43 7.52 17.50 -4.52
CA VAL A 43 7.28 16.87 -5.83
C VAL A 43 6.84 17.87 -6.90
N GLU A 44 6.29 19.03 -6.53
CA GLU A 44 5.94 20.08 -7.49
C GLU A 44 7.16 20.86 -8.00
N ALA A 45 8.24 20.86 -7.23
CA ALA A 45 9.55 21.41 -7.64
C ALA A 45 10.41 20.31 -8.30
N PRO A 46 11.39 20.70 -9.16
CA PRO A 46 12.40 19.76 -9.65
C PRO A 46 13.13 19.07 -8.50
N ALA A 47 13.32 17.75 -8.63
CA ALA A 47 13.88 16.91 -7.60
C ALA A 47 15.09 16.11 -8.12
N LYS A 48 15.65 15.22 -7.32
CA LYS A 48 16.79 14.39 -7.73
C LYS A 48 16.36 13.42 -8.84
N LYS A 49 17.02 13.48 -9.98
CA LYS A 49 16.79 12.57 -11.08
C LYS A 49 17.31 11.16 -10.74
N GLU A 50 16.43 10.19 -10.76
CA GLU A 50 16.74 8.77 -10.51
C GLU A 50 16.74 7.94 -11.80
N PHE A 51 15.92 8.33 -12.79
CA PHE A 51 15.85 7.68 -14.10
C PHE A 51 15.53 8.69 -15.20
N GLU A 52 16.10 8.48 -16.38
CA GLU A 52 15.79 9.26 -17.57
C GLU A 52 15.95 8.42 -18.85
N LYS A 53 15.01 8.58 -19.79
CA LYS A 53 15.02 7.97 -21.11
C LYS A 53 14.46 8.98 -22.11
N GLY A 54 15.08 9.09 -23.27
CA GLY A 54 14.63 10.01 -24.35
C GLY A 54 14.81 11.50 -24.02
N SER A 55 13.98 12.34 -24.65
CA SER A 55 13.96 13.80 -24.44
C SER A 55 12.57 14.24 -24.00
N LEU A 56 12.40 14.41 -22.69
CA LEU A 56 11.12 14.79 -22.09
C LEU A 56 10.70 16.21 -22.52
N GLU A 57 11.65 17.13 -22.57
CA GLU A 57 11.40 18.52 -22.95
C GLU A 57 10.83 18.59 -24.36
N GLN A 58 11.45 17.91 -25.32
CA GLN A 58 10.95 17.86 -26.70
C GLN A 58 9.55 17.24 -26.76
N ALA A 59 9.30 16.13 -26.07
CA ALA A 59 7.98 15.51 -26.03
C ALA A 59 6.90 16.44 -25.46
N PHE A 60 7.26 17.30 -24.53
CA PHE A 60 6.35 18.30 -23.94
C PHE A 60 6.12 19.50 -24.86
N GLU A 61 7.13 19.93 -25.64
CA GLU A 61 7.00 21.00 -26.62
C GLU A 61 6.13 20.61 -27.82
N GLU A 62 6.21 19.34 -28.26
CA GLU A 62 5.48 18.80 -29.40
C GLU A 62 4.07 18.27 -29.04
N ALA A 63 3.66 18.38 -27.77
CA ALA A 63 2.42 17.81 -27.27
C ALA A 63 1.16 18.48 -27.84
N SER A 64 0.17 17.71 -28.28
CA SER A 64 -1.19 18.18 -28.55
C SER A 64 -2.02 18.31 -27.27
N VAL A 65 -1.82 17.42 -26.30
CA VAL A 65 -2.42 17.46 -24.97
C VAL A 65 -1.31 17.32 -23.94
N ARG A 66 -1.35 18.15 -22.89
CA ARG A 66 -0.48 18.06 -21.74
C ARG A 66 -1.32 18.13 -20.48
N HIS A 67 -1.14 17.17 -19.59
CA HIS A 67 -1.86 17.07 -18.33
C HIS A 67 -0.90 16.87 -17.17
N LYS A 68 -1.23 17.43 -16.00
CA LYS A 68 -0.46 17.22 -14.76
C LYS A 68 -1.38 17.17 -13.54
N ALA A 69 -1.01 16.36 -12.58
CA ALA A 69 -1.72 16.24 -11.31
C ALA A 69 -0.79 15.76 -10.18
N THR A 70 -1.16 16.08 -8.95
CA THR A 70 -0.46 15.63 -7.74
C THR A 70 -1.42 14.80 -6.90
N TYR A 71 -0.94 13.63 -6.44
CA TYR A 71 -1.69 12.65 -5.64
C TYR A 71 -1.05 12.50 -4.27
N VAL A 72 -1.86 12.36 -3.23
CA VAL A 72 -1.39 12.30 -1.84
C VAL A 72 -2.00 11.11 -1.13
N GLY A 73 -1.19 10.38 -0.34
CA GLY A 73 -1.65 9.31 0.54
C GLY A 73 -1.17 9.51 1.97
N GLY A 74 -2.00 9.17 2.95
CA GLY A 74 -1.65 9.22 4.36
C GLY A 74 -0.91 7.98 4.87
N HIS A 75 -0.51 8.00 6.14
CA HIS A 75 -0.02 6.81 6.83
C HIS A 75 -1.13 5.80 7.07
N LEU A 76 -0.79 4.51 7.06
CA LEU A 76 -1.72 3.42 7.35
C LEU A 76 -1.19 2.53 8.46
N SER A 77 -2.07 2.09 9.37
CA SER A 77 -1.81 1.01 10.32
C SER A 77 -2.28 -0.32 9.76
N HIS A 78 -1.56 -1.39 10.01
CA HIS A 78 -1.89 -2.75 9.58
C HIS A 78 -3.17 -3.27 10.24
N SER A 79 -3.39 -2.93 11.52
CA SER A 79 -4.55 -3.27 12.33
C SER A 79 -5.01 -4.74 12.17
N PRO A 80 -4.12 -5.73 12.29
CA PRO A 80 -4.53 -7.13 12.24
C PRO A 80 -5.51 -7.41 13.38
N MET A 81 -6.47 -8.33 13.19
CA MET A 81 -7.43 -8.64 14.24
C MET A 81 -6.79 -9.18 15.52
N GLU A 82 -5.70 -9.91 15.39
CA GLU A 82 -4.81 -10.27 16.50
C GLU A 82 -3.72 -9.21 16.64
N PRO A 83 -3.74 -8.36 17.70
CA PRO A 83 -2.63 -7.46 18.03
C PRO A 83 -1.32 -8.21 18.27
N MET A 84 -0.22 -7.51 18.46
CA MET A 84 1.10 -8.12 18.69
C MET A 84 1.08 -8.94 19.98
N ALA A 85 1.44 -10.23 19.87
CA ALA A 85 1.53 -11.14 20.99
C ALA A 85 2.66 -12.14 20.78
N SER A 86 3.37 -12.47 21.86
CA SER A 86 4.41 -13.50 21.88
C SER A 86 4.61 -14.06 23.29
N LEU A 87 5.03 -15.32 23.39
CA LEU A 87 5.53 -15.94 24.59
C LEU A 87 7.04 -16.16 24.43
N VAL A 88 7.84 -15.68 25.35
CA VAL A 88 9.30 -15.87 25.34
C VAL A 88 9.77 -16.43 26.68
N TRP A 89 10.66 -17.40 26.62
CA TRP A 89 11.33 -17.97 27.77
C TRP A 89 12.85 -17.97 27.57
N VAL A 90 13.50 -17.00 28.21
CA VAL A 90 14.95 -16.89 28.24
C VAL A 90 15.47 -17.75 29.40
N GLN A 91 16.32 -18.73 29.11
CA GLN A 91 16.96 -19.64 30.02
C GLN A 91 18.48 -19.44 29.96
N ASP A 92 19.25 -20.10 30.86
CA ASP A 92 20.71 -19.89 30.91
C ASP A 92 21.43 -20.28 29.62
N ASP A 93 21.00 -21.36 28.96
CA ASP A 93 21.66 -21.97 27.80
C ASP A 93 20.82 -21.88 26.50
N LYS A 94 19.54 -21.58 26.59
CA LYS A 94 18.61 -21.51 25.41
C LYS A 94 17.57 -20.44 25.57
N CYS A 95 16.90 -20.13 24.45
CA CYS A 95 15.72 -19.29 24.42
C CYS A 95 14.63 -19.93 23.56
N GLU A 96 13.42 -20.04 24.08
CA GLU A 96 12.26 -20.55 23.37
C GLU A 96 11.24 -19.45 23.18
N ILE A 97 10.71 -19.34 21.95
CA ILE A 97 9.81 -18.28 21.52
C ILE A 97 8.60 -18.90 20.81
N TRP A 98 7.39 -18.50 21.21
CA TRP A 98 6.14 -18.81 20.52
C TRP A 98 5.55 -17.49 20.03
N ALA A 99 5.50 -17.30 18.72
CA ALA A 99 5.00 -16.08 18.12
C ALA A 99 4.32 -16.34 16.76
N SER A 100 3.25 -15.62 16.48
CA SER A 100 2.76 -15.51 15.12
C SER A 100 3.63 -14.50 14.38
N THR A 101 4.50 -14.96 13.48
CA THR A 101 5.49 -14.14 12.79
C THR A 101 5.55 -14.43 11.30
N GLN A 102 5.97 -13.42 10.51
CA GLN A 102 6.27 -13.54 9.09
C GLN A 102 7.77 -13.78 8.83
N ASP A 103 8.62 -13.66 9.87
CA ASP A 103 10.07 -13.78 9.75
C ASP A 103 10.68 -14.49 10.97
N PRO A 104 10.57 -15.83 11.05
CA PRO A 104 11.16 -16.58 12.16
C PRO A 104 12.71 -16.52 12.18
N ALA A 105 13.35 -16.44 11.00
CA ALA A 105 14.81 -16.33 10.93
C ALA A 105 15.30 -14.97 11.45
N GLY A 106 14.64 -13.88 11.09
CA GLY A 106 14.94 -12.55 11.61
C GLY A 106 14.73 -12.43 13.12
N ILE A 107 13.76 -13.19 13.69
CA ILE A 107 13.64 -13.31 15.15
C ILE A 107 14.87 -13.99 15.74
N GLN A 108 15.34 -15.12 15.19
CA GLN A 108 16.51 -15.82 15.69
C GLN A 108 17.75 -14.92 15.68
N GLU A 109 17.99 -14.20 14.58
CA GLU A 109 19.10 -13.26 14.47
C GLU A 109 19.00 -12.11 15.49
N THR A 110 17.83 -11.48 15.57
CA THR A 110 17.61 -10.30 16.41
C THR A 110 17.69 -10.64 17.91
N ILE A 111 17.03 -11.72 18.32
CA ILE A 111 17.04 -12.15 19.73
C ILE A 111 18.38 -12.77 20.10
N GLY A 112 19.03 -13.49 19.16
CA GLY A 112 20.39 -13.97 19.34
C GLY A 112 21.36 -12.83 19.61
N ALA A 113 21.34 -11.78 18.81
CA ALA A 113 22.15 -10.58 19.01
C ALA A 113 21.85 -9.89 20.35
N TYR A 114 20.57 -9.73 20.74
CA TYR A 114 20.16 -9.13 22.01
C TYR A 114 20.63 -9.92 23.23
N LEU A 115 20.63 -11.25 23.13
CA LEU A 115 21.05 -12.14 24.24
C LEU A 115 22.55 -12.51 24.20
N GLU A 116 23.30 -12.00 23.19
CA GLU A 116 24.70 -12.35 22.91
C GLU A 116 24.87 -13.87 22.68
N ARG A 117 23.95 -14.46 21.90
CA ARG A 117 23.88 -15.89 21.54
C ARG A 117 23.87 -16.10 20.06
N ARG A 118 24.20 -17.31 19.64
CA ARG A 118 24.06 -17.68 18.21
C ARG A 118 22.58 -17.84 17.85
N PRO A 119 22.19 -17.56 16.61
CA PRO A 119 20.80 -17.77 16.15
C PRO A 119 20.30 -19.21 16.37
N GLU A 120 21.19 -20.22 16.29
CA GLU A 120 20.85 -21.62 16.48
C GLU A 120 20.45 -21.97 17.94
N ASP A 121 20.84 -21.15 18.89
CA ASP A 121 20.49 -21.31 20.32
C ASP A 121 19.09 -20.71 20.64
N ILE A 122 18.43 -20.12 19.62
CA ILE A 122 17.09 -19.54 19.69
C ILE A 122 16.09 -20.42 18.93
N THR A 123 15.15 -21.02 19.65
CA THR A 123 14.08 -21.83 19.05
C THR A 123 12.82 -20.99 18.84
N VAL A 124 12.33 -20.92 17.60
CA VAL A 124 11.10 -20.19 17.27
C VAL A 124 10.01 -21.17 16.85
N HIS A 125 8.94 -21.24 17.64
CA HIS A 125 7.72 -21.96 17.33
C HIS A 125 6.76 -20.97 16.64
N VAL A 126 6.56 -21.14 15.33
CA VAL A 126 5.66 -20.30 14.54
C VAL A 126 4.22 -20.67 14.82
N MET A 127 3.46 -19.74 15.39
CA MET A 127 2.07 -19.93 15.76
C MET A 127 1.13 -19.48 14.63
N ALA A 128 -0.10 -20.00 14.62
CA ALA A 128 -1.14 -19.51 13.73
C ALA A 128 -1.34 -17.98 13.93
N SER A 129 -1.53 -17.26 12.84
CA SER A 129 -1.63 -15.80 12.86
C SER A 129 -3.06 -15.33 12.62
N GLY A 130 -3.55 -14.45 13.48
CA GLY A 130 -4.81 -13.72 13.33
C GLY A 130 -4.68 -12.46 12.44
N GLY A 131 -3.89 -12.58 11.37
CA GLY A 131 -3.53 -11.49 10.47
C GLY A 131 -2.15 -10.90 10.76
N ALA A 132 -1.53 -10.35 9.73
CA ALA A 132 -0.22 -9.71 9.86
C ALA A 132 -0.05 -8.52 8.89
N PHE A 133 -0.33 -8.70 7.59
CA PHE A 133 -0.29 -7.68 6.54
C PHE A 133 1.05 -6.93 6.40
N GLY A 134 2.16 -7.56 6.83
CA GLY A 134 3.49 -6.98 6.89
C GLY A 134 3.93 -6.56 8.31
N ARG A 135 3.01 -6.33 9.27
CA ARG A 135 3.34 -5.88 10.62
C ARG A 135 4.22 -6.86 11.38
N LYS A 136 3.92 -8.16 11.29
CA LYS A 136 4.61 -9.23 12.02
C LYS A 136 5.91 -9.69 11.35
N PHE A 137 6.36 -8.97 10.31
CA PHE A 137 7.73 -9.07 9.81
C PHE A 137 8.73 -8.37 10.74
N LYS A 138 8.28 -7.40 11.55
CA LYS A 138 9.06 -6.76 12.61
C LYS A 138 8.87 -7.50 13.94
N CYS A 139 9.97 -7.76 14.63
CA CYS A 139 10.00 -8.57 15.86
C CYS A 139 10.10 -7.74 17.15
N ASP A 140 9.73 -6.45 17.12
CA ASP A 140 9.76 -5.55 18.27
C ASP A 140 9.01 -6.12 19.50
N TYR A 141 7.79 -6.64 19.31
CA TYR A 141 7.00 -7.29 20.35
C TYR A 141 7.66 -8.56 20.93
N VAL A 142 8.48 -9.26 20.15
CA VAL A 142 9.25 -10.40 20.62
C VAL A 142 10.47 -9.95 21.44
N GLN A 143 11.14 -8.86 21.01
CA GLN A 143 12.25 -8.27 21.77
C GLN A 143 11.78 -7.77 23.13
N GLU A 144 10.62 -7.13 23.21
CA GLU A 144 10.02 -6.67 24.46
C GLU A 144 9.73 -7.84 25.40
N ALA A 145 9.14 -8.93 24.89
CA ALA A 145 8.87 -10.14 25.66
C ALA A 145 10.18 -10.81 26.15
N ALA A 146 11.22 -10.83 25.30
CA ALA A 146 12.54 -11.38 25.68
C ALA A 146 13.21 -10.54 26.78
N ALA A 147 13.12 -9.21 26.68
CA ALA A 147 13.62 -8.31 27.70
C ALA A 147 12.92 -8.52 29.06
N CYS A 148 11.58 -8.66 29.04
CA CYS A 148 10.81 -8.96 30.24
C CYS A 148 11.16 -10.33 30.82
N SER A 149 11.22 -11.38 29.99
CA SER A 149 11.58 -12.75 30.44
C SER A 149 12.97 -12.81 31.07
N LYS A 150 13.96 -12.14 30.46
CA LYS A 150 15.33 -12.03 31.01
C LYS A 150 15.34 -11.31 32.35
N ALA A 151 14.54 -10.26 32.51
CA ALA A 151 14.49 -9.47 33.72
C ALA A 151 13.84 -10.20 34.90
N VAL A 152 12.78 -11.00 34.65
CA VAL A 152 12.05 -11.72 35.70
C VAL A 152 12.55 -13.16 35.93
N GLY A 153 13.37 -13.71 35.02
CA GLY A 153 13.86 -15.09 35.08
C GLY A 153 12.78 -16.16 34.88
N ALA A 154 11.71 -15.84 34.16
CA ALA A 154 10.56 -16.71 33.94
C ALA A 154 10.01 -16.53 32.52
N PRO A 155 9.20 -17.50 31.98
CA PRO A 155 8.49 -17.30 30.74
C PRO A 155 7.51 -16.13 30.86
N VAL A 156 7.50 -15.24 29.83
CA VAL A 156 6.63 -14.07 29.78
C VAL A 156 5.80 -14.08 28.49
N GLN A 157 4.48 -14.02 28.63
CA GLN A 157 3.58 -13.76 27.55
C GLN A 157 3.30 -12.26 27.47
N LEU A 158 3.79 -11.63 26.40
CA LEU A 158 3.45 -10.26 26.04
C LEU A 158 2.17 -10.25 25.20
N THR A 159 1.30 -9.29 25.45
CA THR A 159 0.13 -9.00 24.61
C THR A 159 -0.07 -7.49 24.58
N TRP A 160 -0.05 -6.91 23.39
CA TRP A 160 -0.40 -5.51 23.18
C TRP A 160 -1.91 -5.31 23.19
N SER A 161 -2.37 -4.19 23.66
CA SER A 161 -3.75 -3.75 23.43
C SER A 161 -3.92 -3.27 21.98
N ARG A 162 -5.16 -3.03 21.55
CA ARG A 162 -5.43 -2.44 20.25
C ARG A 162 -4.87 -1.01 20.15
N GLU A 163 -4.97 -0.26 21.23
CA GLU A 163 -4.44 1.09 21.35
C GLU A 163 -2.93 1.09 21.16
N GLU A 164 -2.22 0.17 21.81
CA GLU A 164 -0.76 0.03 21.64
C GLU A 164 -0.39 -0.32 20.19
N ASP A 165 -1.09 -1.29 19.57
CA ASP A 165 -0.86 -1.66 18.17
C ASP A 165 -1.12 -0.50 17.21
N THR A 166 -2.17 0.30 17.47
CA THR A 166 -2.52 1.44 16.63
C THR A 166 -1.51 2.59 16.78
N GLN A 167 -1.07 2.87 18.03
CA GLN A 167 -0.27 4.06 18.36
C GLN A 167 1.25 3.84 18.27
N THR A 168 1.73 2.58 18.25
CA THR A 168 3.16 2.26 18.25
C THR A 168 3.61 1.38 17.09
N GLY A 169 2.83 1.32 16.01
CA GLY A 169 3.10 0.48 14.85
C GLY A 169 4.31 0.90 14.00
N TYR A 170 4.63 0.06 13.01
CA TYR A 170 5.42 0.42 11.84
C TYR A 170 4.44 0.77 10.73
N TYR A 171 4.31 2.04 10.38
CA TYR A 171 3.26 2.49 9.49
C TYR A 171 3.64 2.35 8.01
N HIS A 172 2.63 2.23 7.13
CA HIS A 172 2.84 2.53 5.73
C HIS A 172 3.20 4.00 5.55
N SER A 173 4.07 4.31 4.60
CA SER A 173 4.51 5.67 4.32
C SER A 173 3.36 6.55 3.82
N CYS A 174 3.26 7.77 4.32
CA CYS A 174 2.54 8.80 3.58
C CYS A 174 3.36 9.20 2.34
N SER A 175 2.69 9.66 1.28
CA SER A 175 3.36 9.96 0.02
C SER A 175 2.74 11.13 -0.73
N ALA A 176 3.54 11.80 -1.56
CA ALA A 176 3.07 12.64 -2.65
C ALA A 176 3.66 12.14 -3.97
N GLN A 177 2.83 12.13 -5.02
CA GLN A 177 3.18 11.69 -6.37
C GLN A 177 2.75 12.79 -7.34
N HIS A 178 3.67 13.41 -8.04
CA HIS A 178 3.38 14.39 -9.10
C HIS A 178 3.65 13.77 -10.45
N ILE A 179 2.65 13.76 -11.31
CA ILE A 179 2.77 13.19 -12.65
C ILE A 179 2.43 14.27 -13.67
N GLU A 180 3.22 14.35 -14.73
CA GLU A 180 2.96 15.17 -15.90
C GLU A 180 3.21 14.35 -17.15
N ALA A 181 2.29 14.36 -18.12
CA ALA A 181 2.43 13.61 -19.36
C ALA A 181 1.94 14.39 -20.56
N SER A 182 2.43 13.98 -21.73
CA SER A 182 2.07 14.53 -23.04
C SER A 182 1.50 13.46 -23.94
N VAL A 183 0.53 13.89 -24.77
CA VAL A 183 -0.11 13.08 -25.82
C VAL A 183 0.04 13.83 -27.15
N ASP A 184 0.43 13.12 -28.20
CA ASP A 184 0.51 13.70 -29.55
C ASP A 184 -0.85 13.79 -30.25
N ALA A 185 -0.85 14.27 -31.50
CA ALA A 185 -2.08 14.41 -32.30
C ALA A 185 -2.75 13.06 -32.64
N ASP A 186 -2.01 11.97 -32.59
CA ASP A 186 -2.49 10.61 -32.85
C ASP A 186 -3.02 9.90 -31.59
N GLY A 187 -2.99 10.58 -30.44
CA GLY A 187 -3.44 10.05 -29.15
C GLY A 187 -2.40 9.13 -28.46
N LYS A 188 -1.14 9.15 -28.90
CA LYS A 188 -0.05 8.38 -28.26
C LYS A 188 0.57 9.19 -27.11
N VAL A 189 0.79 8.54 -25.98
CA VAL A 189 1.57 9.13 -24.87
C VAL A 189 3.04 9.19 -25.27
N THR A 190 3.59 10.41 -25.36
CA THR A 190 4.95 10.67 -25.85
C THR A 190 5.93 11.01 -24.75
N GLY A 191 5.48 11.62 -23.66
CA GLY A 191 6.31 12.03 -22.55
C GLY A 191 5.66 11.76 -21.20
N TRP A 192 6.49 11.41 -20.19
CA TRP A 192 6.04 11.12 -18.83
C TRP A 192 7.09 11.57 -17.80
N LEU A 193 6.71 12.52 -16.95
CA LEU A 193 7.43 12.88 -15.75
C LEU A 193 6.72 12.31 -14.53
N HIS A 194 7.45 11.63 -13.65
CA HIS A 194 6.92 11.19 -12.37
C HIS A 194 7.87 11.59 -11.24
N ARG A 195 7.42 12.44 -10.34
CA ARG A 195 8.12 12.80 -9.12
C ARG A 195 7.44 12.17 -7.92
N ALA A 196 8.21 11.51 -7.07
CA ALA A 196 7.70 10.82 -5.87
C ALA A 196 8.45 11.30 -4.63
N ALA A 197 7.71 11.59 -3.56
CA ALA A 197 8.29 11.87 -2.24
C ALA A 197 7.53 11.08 -1.17
N PHE A 198 8.24 10.21 -0.46
CA PHE A 198 7.72 9.40 0.65
C PHE A 198 8.89 8.91 1.52
N PRO A 199 8.70 8.75 2.84
CA PRO A 199 9.68 8.09 3.70
C PRO A 199 9.90 6.65 3.22
N ALA A 200 11.10 6.33 2.76
CA ALA A 200 11.42 4.98 2.30
C ALA A 200 11.53 4.01 3.48
N ILE A 201 11.18 2.73 3.27
CA ILE A 201 11.33 1.67 4.29
C ILE A 201 12.79 1.53 4.72
N GLY A 202 13.73 1.82 3.81
CA GLY A 202 15.16 1.87 4.09
C GLY A 202 15.54 2.79 5.26
N SER A 203 14.76 3.84 5.53
CA SER A 203 14.96 4.75 6.67
C SER A 203 14.85 4.07 8.04
N THR A 204 14.15 2.94 8.12
CA THR A 204 14.04 2.12 9.34
C THR A 204 15.36 1.44 9.71
N PHE A 205 16.23 1.21 8.73
CA PHE A 205 17.54 0.56 8.91
C PHE A 205 18.69 1.55 8.88
N ASN A 206 18.50 2.67 8.16
CA ASN A 206 19.51 3.72 8.02
C ASN A 206 18.84 5.11 8.04
N PRO A 207 19.00 5.90 9.11
CA PRO A 207 18.39 7.23 9.24
C PRO A 207 18.88 8.25 8.20
N GLU A 208 20.00 8.00 7.52
CA GLU A 208 20.49 8.83 6.42
C GLU A 208 19.64 8.70 5.14
N VAL A 209 18.77 7.71 5.07
CA VAL A 209 17.82 7.57 3.96
C VAL A 209 16.66 8.54 4.16
N VAL A 210 16.74 9.68 3.49
CA VAL A 210 15.82 10.82 3.61
C VAL A 210 15.00 11.08 2.33
N GLN A 211 15.03 10.17 1.38
CA GLN A 211 14.26 10.21 0.13
C GLN A 211 14.20 8.82 -0.50
N PRO A 212 13.24 8.54 -1.40
CA PRO A 212 13.22 7.30 -2.17
C PRO A 212 14.48 7.13 -3.01
N THR A 213 14.95 5.90 -3.12
CA THR A 213 16.07 5.51 -4.00
C THR A 213 15.56 5.10 -5.39
N ALA A 214 16.46 4.94 -6.37
CA ALA A 214 16.11 4.41 -7.68
C ALA A 214 15.41 3.03 -7.58
N GLY A 215 15.85 2.17 -6.65
CA GLY A 215 15.22 0.88 -6.39
C GLY A 215 13.78 0.99 -5.85
N ASP A 216 13.50 1.97 -5.00
CA ASP A 216 12.14 2.22 -4.51
C ASP A 216 11.21 2.73 -5.63
N LEU A 217 11.77 3.31 -6.71
CA LEU A 217 11.07 3.86 -7.86
C LEU A 217 11.01 2.92 -9.08
N ASP A 218 11.55 1.70 -8.97
CA ASP A 218 11.57 0.71 -10.07
C ASP A 218 10.17 0.42 -10.64
N ALA A 219 9.15 0.35 -9.81
CA ALA A 219 7.79 0.12 -10.26
C ALA A 219 7.23 1.25 -11.15
N VAL A 220 7.82 2.44 -11.05
CA VAL A 220 7.48 3.60 -11.88
C VAL A 220 8.34 3.61 -13.16
N SER A 221 9.66 3.52 -13.02
CA SER A 221 10.60 3.60 -14.16
C SER A 221 10.48 2.41 -15.12
N LYS A 222 10.04 1.26 -14.61
CA LYS A 222 9.82 0.01 -15.38
C LYS A 222 8.33 -0.27 -15.64
N HIS A 223 7.46 0.75 -15.50
CA HIS A 223 6.03 0.56 -15.76
C HIS A 223 5.78 0.21 -17.24
N PRO A 224 4.91 -0.80 -17.54
CA PRO A 224 4.81 -1.38 -18.89
C PRO A 224 4.02 -0.53 -19.90
N TYR A 225 4.03 0.78 -19.76
CA TYR A 225 3.43 1.71 -20.73
C TYR A 225 4.27 1.95 -21.98
N GLY A 226 5.55 1.58 -21.97
CA GLY A 226 6.43 1.70 -23.14
C GLY A 226 6.67 3.14 -23.61
N ILE A 227 6.65 4.10 -22.68
CA ILE A 227 6.81 5.53 -23.01
C ILE A 227 8.26 5.80 -23.40
N GLU A 228 8.44 6.48 -24.52
CA GLU A 228 9.77 6.72 -25.11
C GLU A 228 10.57 7.81 -24.37
N ASN A 229 9.87 8.84 -23.86
CA ASN A 229 10.52 9.94 -23.15
C ASN A 229 10.00 9.99 -21.71
N MET A 230 10.82 9.55 -20.77
CA MET A 230 10.43 9.41 -19.37
C MET A 230 11.51 9.98 -18.46
N ARG A 231 11.06 10.66 -17.38
CA ARG A 231 11.91 11.06 -16.27
C ARG A 231 11.24 10.71 -14.95
N VAL A 232 12.00 10.11 -14.04
CA VAL A 232 11.56 9.79 -12.69
C VAL A 232 12.49 10.49 -11.70
N GLU A 233 11.91 11.22 -10.76
CA GLU A 233 12.65 12.02 -9.78
C GLU A 233 12.18 11.68 -8.35
N SER A 234 13.12 11.73 -7.39
CA SER A 234 12.86 11.53 -5.96
C SER A 234 12.96 12.84 -5.19
N GLY A 235 11.87 13.20 -4.49
CA GLY A 235 11.80 14.33 -3.59
C GLY A 235 12.20 13.97 -2.16
N MET A 236 12.70 14.96 -1.41
CA MET A 236 13.05 14.79 0.00
C MET A 236 11.84 14.37 0.84
N ALA A 237 12.03 13.37 1.70
CA ALA A 237 11.00 12.82 2.57
C ALA A 237 11.60 12.10 3.78
N LYS A 238 12.08 12.85 4.78
CA LYS A 238 12.61 12.29 6.03
C LYS A 238 11.52 11.56 6.80
N ALA A 239 11.80 10.36 7.30
CA ALA A 239 10.89 9.65 8.20
C ALA A 239 10.88 10.31 9.59
N HIS A 240 9.69 10.57 10.12
CA HIS A 240 9.45 11.07 11.47
C HIS A 240 8.83 10.04 12.39
N THR A 241 8.49 8.87 11.85
CA THR A 241 7.97 7.71 12.56
C THR A 241 8.55 6.44 11.96
N ARG A 242 8.30 5.30 12.60
CA ARG A 242 8.74 3.99 12.09
C ARG A 242 7.96 3.60 10.84
N ILE A 243 8.68 3.28 9.77
CA ILE A 243 8.11 2.87 8.49
C ILE A 243 8.31 1.37 8.30
N GLY A 244 7.27 0.67 7.83
CA GLY A 244 7.30 -0.77 7.60
C GLY A 244 6.60 -1.21 6.34
N TRP A 245 6.64 -2.52 6.10
CA TRP A 245 5.92 -3.13 4.99
C TRP A 245 4.44 -3.26 5.33
N TYR A 246 3.59 -2.67 4.52
CA TYR A 246 2.16 -2.86 4.54
C TYR A 246 1.76 -3.65 3.28
N ARG A 247 0.73 -4.48 3.33
CA ARG A 247 0.27 -5.29 2.19
C ARG A 247 0.26 -4.49 0.90
N ALA A 248 1.05 -4.88 -0.10
CA ALA A 248 1.34 -4.23 -1.37
C ALA A 248 2.39 -3.10 -1.34
N VAL A 249 2.95 -2.75 -0.19
CA VAL A 249 4.08 -1.83 -0.06
C VAL A 249 3.82 -0.51 -0.84
N TYR A 250 4.79 -0.02 -1.60
CA TYR A 250 4.68 1.22 -2.38
C TYR A 250 3.67 1.15 -3.55
N ALA A 251 3.29 -0.07 -3.97
CA ALA A 251 2.31 -0.25 -5.03
C ALA A 251 0.95 0.41 -4.71
N ILE A 252 0.60 0.60 -3.42
CA ILE A 252 -0.63 1.30 -3.02
C ILE A 252 -0.68 2.70 -3.63
N PHE A 253 0.32 3.53 -3.38
CA PHE A 253 0.30 4.91 -3.89
C PHE A 253 0.72 5.01 -5.37
N TYR A 254 1.58 4.12 -5.88
CA TYR A 254 1.88 4.09 -7.31
C TYR A 254 0.67 3.65 -8.14
N GLY A 255 0.00 2.57 -7.72
CA GLY A 255 -1.21 2.09 -8.38
C GLY A 255 -2.29 3.17 -8.42
N PHE A 256 -2.49 3.87 -7.30
CA PHE A 256 -3.45 4.96 -7.22
C PHE A 256 -3.08 6.12 -8.16
N ALA A 257 -1.89 6.68 -8.00
CA ALA A 257 -1.48 7.85 -8.77
C ALA A 257 -1.44 7.59 -10.29
N ILE A 258 -0.81 6.48 -10.72
CA ILE A 258 -0.64 6.17 -12.14
C ILE A 258 -2.00 5.93 -12.80
N ASN A 259 -2.89 5.14 -12.19
CA ASN A 259 -4.16 4.79 -12.84
C ASN A 259 -5.18 5.94 -12.83
N VAL A 260 -5.27 6.71 -11.73
CA VAL A 260 -6.15 7.89 -11.72
C VAL A 260 -5.65 8.93 -12.72
N PHE A 261 -4.33 9.16 -12.76
CA PHE A 261 -3.74 10.06 -13.74
C PHE A 261 -3.95 9.61 -15.19
N THR A 262 -3.84 8.30 -15.46
CA THR A 262 -4.05 7.76 -16.81
C THR A 262 -5.51 7.93 -17.26
N ASP A 263 -6.46 7.77 -16.35
CA ASP A 263 -7.88 8.05 -16.63
C ASP A 263 -8.11 9.54 -16.89
N GLU A 264 -7.52 10.43 -16.09
CA GLU A 264 -7.57 11.88 -16.33
C GLU A 264 -6.95 12.26 -17.69
N LEU A 265 -5.84 11.65 -18.06
CA LEU A 265 -5.17 11.88 -19.34
C LEU A 265 -6.00 11.37 -20.52
N ALA A 266 -6.65 10.21 -20.39
CA ALA A 266 -7.58 9.67 -21.38
C ALA A 266 -8.75 10.63 -21.63
N HIS A 267 -9.36 11.13 -20.55
CA HIS A 267 -10.43 12.14 -20.64
C HIS A 267 -9.95 13.44 -21.30
N ALA A 268 -8.75 13.92 -20.95
CA ALA A 268 -8.16 15.11 -21.56
C ALA A 268 -7.88 14.93 -23.05
N ALA A 269 -7.58 13.69 -23.48
CA ALA A 269 -7.39 13.33 -24.88
C ALA A 269 -8.72 12.99 -25.61
N GLY A 270 -9.85 12.97 -24.89
CA GLY A 270 -11.16 12.63 -25.48
C GLY A 270 -11.32 11.16 -25.88
N VAL A 271 -10.58 10.25 -25.23
CA VAL A 271 -10.57 8.82 -25.53
C VAL A 271 -11.15 8.03 -24.34
N ASP A 272 -11.90 6.97 -24.61
CA ASP A 272 -12.38 6.03 -23.61
C ASP A 272 -11.20 5.42 -22.83
N THR A 273 -11.30 5.31 -21.50
CA THR A 273 -10.20 4.88 -20.64
C THR A 273 -9.70 3.48 -20.97
N VAL A 274 -10.58 2.52 -21.24
CA VAL A 274 -10.18 1.16 -21.63
C VAL A 274 -9.45 1.18 -22.98
N GLN A 275 -9.98 1.94 -23.94
CA GLN A 275 -9.32 2.07 -25.24
C GLN A 275 -7.97 2.79 -25.13
N PHE A 276 -7.87 3.81 -24.29
CA PHE A 276 -6.61 4.52 -24.03
C PHE A 276 -5.54 3.59 -23.43
N LEU A 277 -5.90 2.80 -22.42
CA LEU A 277 -5.02 1.80 -21.82
C LEU A 277 -4.59 0.72 -22.83
N ARG A 278 -5.54 0.22 -23.67
CA ARG A 278 -5.22 -0.72 -24.76
C ARG A 278 -4.18 -0.15 -25.71
N ASN A 279 -4.31 1.11 -26.08
CA ASN A 279 -3.38 1.79 -26.98
C ASN A 279 -2.00 1.95 -26.33
N ILE A 280 -1.92 2.34 -25.04
CA ILE A 280 -0.65 2.46 -24.32
C ILE A 280 0.07 1.12 -24.30
N TYR A 281 -0.58 0.03 -23.91
CA TYR A 281 0.03 -1.29 -23.86
C TYR A 281 0.42 -1.82 -25.24
N ALA A 282 -0.38 -1.56 -26.27
CA ALA A 282 -0.08 -1.97 -27.66
C ALA A 282 1.12 -1.21 -28.25
N ASN A 283 1.33 0.03 -27.83
CA ASN A 283 2.42 0.88 -28.30
C ASN A 283 3.76 0.57 -27.64
N ASN A 284 3.78 -0.30 -26.63
CA ASN A 284 5.03 -0.68 -25.96
C ASN A 284 5.91 -1.52 -26.92
N LYS A 285 7.05 -0.93 -27.30
CA LYS A 285 8.05 -1.57 -28.19
C LYS A 285 9.28 -2.07 -27.43
N ASP A 286 9.33 -1.90 -26.12
CA ASP A 286 10.43 -2.36 -25.30
C ASP A 286 10.37 -3.88 -25.15
N PRO A 287 11.36 -4.64 -25.69
CA PRO A 287 11.32 -6.11 -25.65
C PRO A 287 11.26 -6.67 -24.22
N GLU A 288 11.85 -5.97 -23.24
CA GLU A 288 11.85 -6.39 -21.84
C GLU A 288 10.48 -6.18 -21.16
N GLN A 289 9.65 -5.31 -21.70
CA GLN A 289 8.33 -4.96 -21.14
C GLN A 289 7.15 -5.49 -21.97
N GLN A 290 7.37 -6.01 -23.19
CA GLN A 290 6.30 -6.46 -24.07
C GLN A 290 5.44 -7.57 -23.47
N GLU A 291 6.04 -8.53 -22.76
CA GLU A 291 5.30 -9.58 -22.08
C GLU A 291 4.42 -8.97 -20.98
N GLN A 292 4.96 -8.07 -20.17
CA GLN A 292 4.23 -7.40 -19.11
C GLN A 292 3.06 -6.56 -19.67
N ALA A 293 3.28 -5.82 -20.74
CA ALA A 293 2.25 -5.03 -21.43
C ALA A 293 1.13 -5.93 -21.98
N THR A 294 1.50 -7.08 -22.56
CA THR A 294 0.53 -8.07 -23.07
C THR A 294 -0.32 -8.65 -21.94
N ARG A 295 0.27 -9.00 -20.82
CA ARG A 295 -0.43 -9.55 -19.65
C ARG A 295 -1.30 -8.47 -18.98
N CYS A 296 -0.84 -7.24 -18.84
CA CYS A 296 -1.65 -6.10 -18.38
C CYS A 296 -2.89 -5.89 -19.26
N ARG A 297 -2.71 -5.94 -20.59
CA ARG A 297 -3.83 -5.85 -21.55
C ARG A 297 -4.80 -7.02 -21.41
N GLY A 298 -4.29 -8.24 -21.18
CA GLY A 298 -5.13 -9.42 -20.99
C GLY A 298 -6.07 -9.30 -19.80
N VAL A 299 -5.55 -8.85 -18.62
CA VAL A 299 -6.40 -8.62 -17.44
C VAL A 299 -7.34 -7.42 -17.63
N LEU A 300 -6.90 -6.35 -18.32
CA LEU A 300 -7.74 -5.21 -18.68
C LEU A 300 -8.95 -5.64 -19.51
N ASP A 301 -8.70 -6.39 -20.59
CA ASP A 301 -9.74 -6.86 -21.51
C ASP A 301 -10.73 -7.77 -20.78
N LYS A 302 -10.24 -8.63 -19.87
CA LYS A 302 -11.09 -9.52 -19.07
C LYS A 302 -11.94 -8.77 -18.06
N ALA A 303 -11.39 -7.80 -17.34
CA ALA A 303 -12.16 -6.99 -16.39
C ALA A 303 -13.21 -6.11 -17.10
N ALA A 304 -12.88 -5.57 -18.26
CA ALA A 304 -13.81 -4.81 -19.09
C ALA A 304 -14.95 -5.69 -19.62
N GLU A 305 -14.67 -6.94 -20.04
CA GLU A 305 -15.68 -7.93 -20.43
C GLU A 305 -16.63 -8.25 -19.26
N MET A 306 -16.05 -8.61 -18.08
CA MET A 306 -16.82 -9.01 -16.90
C MET A 306 -17.76 -7.91 -16.40
N SER A 307 -17.29 -6.65 -16.38
CA SER A 307 -18.07 -5.51 -15.92
C SER A 307 -19.11 -5.04 -16.95
N GLY A 308 -18.98 -5.48 -18.18
CA GLY A 308 -19.79 -4.97 -19.31
C GLY A 308 -19.47 -3.52 -19.65
N TRP A 309 -18.19 -3.15 -19.65
CA TRP A 309 -17.72 -1.81 -19.99
C TRP A 309 -18.36 -1.27 -21.26
N GLY A 310 -18.79 -0.01 -21.22
CA GLY A 310 -19.49 0.65 -22.33
C GLY A 310 -21.02 0.49 -22.35
N LYS A 311 -21.62 -0.27 -21.40
CA LYS A 311 -23.08 -0.30 -21.24
C LYS A 311 -23.57 0.97 -20.55
N GLU A 312 -24.78 1.41 -20.93
CA GLU A 312 -25.46 2.50 -20.24
C GLU A 312 -25.78 2.11 -18.79
N LEU A 313 -25.50 3.01 -17.87
CA LEU A 313 -25.79 2.87 -16.46
C LEU A 313 -26.90 3.81 -16.01
N PRO A 314 -27.61 3.51 -14.91
CA PRO A 314 -28.56 4.44 -14.32
C PRO A 314 -27.89 5.78 -13.93
N ALA A 315 -28.69 6.81 -13.71
CA ALA A 315 -28.20 8.09 -13.21
C ALA A 315 -27.47 7.91 -11.86
N ASN A 316 -26.41 8.66 -11.65
CA ASN A 316 -25.52 8.61 -10.49
C ASN A 316 -24.72 7.30 -10.33
N HIS A 317 -24.78 6.39 -11.29
CA HIS A 317 -23.92 5.23 -11.34
C HIS A 317 -22.71 5.46 -12.23
N GLY A 318 -21.59 4.81 -11.92
CA GLY A 318 -20.36 4.88 -12.72
C GLY A 318 -19.58 3.59 -12.67
N LEU A 319 -18.86 3.31 -13.76
CA LEU A 319 -17.83 2.28 -13.85
C LEU A 319 -16.47 2.95 -13.95
N GLY A 320 -15.52 2.46 -13.16
CA GLY A 320 -14.11 2.83 -13.24
C GLY A 320 -13.23 1.59 -13.30
N ILE A 321 -12.13 1.69 -14.02
CA ILE A 321 -11.20 0.57 -14.20
C ILE A 321 -9.78 1.00 -13.88
N ALA A 322 -8.97 0.05 -13.37
CA ALA A 322 -7.55 0.22 -13.15
C ALA A 322 -6.81 -1.08 -13.41
N VAL A 323 -5.53 -0.97 -13.76
CA VAL A 323 -4.62 -2.11 -13.96
C VAL A 323 -3.34 -1.88 -13.21
N HIS A 324 -2.88 -2.86 -12.46
CA HIS A 324 -1.59 -2.77 -11.79
C HIS A 324 -0.79 -4.06 -11.90
N HIS A 325 0.52 -3.93 -12.04
CA HIS A 325 1.50 -5.02 -12.01
C HIS A 325 2.36 -4.88 -10.76
N SER A 326 2.35 -5.90 -9.92
CA SER A 326 3.22 -6.01 -8.75
C SER A 326 3.40 -7.47 -8.34
N PHE A 327 4.51 -7.78 -7.67
CA PHE A 327 4.83 -9.15 -7.22
C PHE A 327 4.79 -10.20 -8.35
N HIS A 328 5.17 -9.79 -9.56
CA HIS A 328 5.11 -10.57 -10.81
C HIS A 328 3.71 -11.03 -11.23
N SER A 329 2.66 -10.44 -10.65
CA SER A 329 1.26 -10.69 -11.01
C SER A 329 0.61 -9.44 -11.55
N TYR A 330 -0.42 -9.62 -12.37
CA TYR A 330 -1.16 -8.57 -13.06
C TYR A 330 -2.61 -8.63 -12.62
N VAL A 331 -3.15 -7.50 -12.20
CA VAL A 331 -4.53 -7.40 -11.73
C VAL A 331 -5.21 -6.21 -12.39
N ALA A 332 -6.40 -6.44 -12.93
CA ALA A 332 -7.31 -5.38 -13.31
C ALA A 332 -8.59 -5.47 -12.47
N MET A 333 -9.10 -4.35 -12.03
CA MET A 333 -10.39 -4.27 -11.36
C MET A 333 -11.28 -3.25 -12.05
N ALA A 334 -12.53 -3.64 -12.34
CA ALA A 334 -13.59 -2.73 -12.73
C ALA A 334 -14.55 -2.60 -11.53
N VAL A 335 -14.83 -1.36 -11.12
CA VAL A 335 -15.66 -1.06 -9.95
C VAL A 335 -16.92 -0.33 -10.40
N HIS A 336 -18.08 -0.82 -9.96
CA HIS A 336 -19.39 -0.21 -10.17
C HIS A 336 -19.86 0.45 -8.89
N VAL A 337 -20.12 1.75 -8.96
CA VAL A 337 -20.58 2.57 -7.82
C VAL A 337 -21.88 3.30 -8.12
N GLU A 338 -22.59 3.65 -7.05
CA GLU A 338 -23.61 4.70 -7.02
C GLU A 338 -23.14 5.83 -6.10
N VAL A 339 -23.29 7.08 -6.54
CA VAL A 339 -22.93 8.28 -5.76
C VAL A 339 -24.15 9.15 -5.56
N LYS A 340 -24.58 9.33 -4.31
CA LYS A 340 -25.71 10.20 -3.92
C LYS A 340 -25.24 11.25 -2.92
N GLY A 341 -24.95 12.45 -3.40
CA GLY A 341 -24.31 13.46 -2.57
C GLY A 341 -22.91 13.01 -2.19
N ASP A 342 -22.67 12.87 -0.88
CA ASP A 342 -21.41 12.36 -0.33
C ASP A 342 -21.43 10.85 -0.06
N ASP A 343 -22.59 10.19 -0.22
CA ASP A 343 -22.72 8.75 0.00
C ASP A 343 -22.24 7.97 -1.23
N ILE A 344 -21.27 7.12 -1.02
CA ILE A 344 -20.68 6.22 -2.04
C ILE A 344 -21.05 4.80 -1.71
N THR A 345 -21.76 4.12 -2.61
CA THR A 345 -22.09 2.71 -2.50
C THR A 345 -21.36 1.92 -3.58
N VAL A 346 -20.52 0.98 -3.17
CA VAL A 346 -19.86 0.05 -4.10
C VAL A 346 -20.76 -1.17 -4.30
N HIS A 347 -21.34 -1.29 -5.49
CA HIS A 347 -22.25 -2.38 -5.80
C HIS A 347 -21.53 -3.65 -6.21
N ARG A 348 -20.50 -3.51 -7.08
CA ARG A 348 -19.83 -4.65 -7.68
C ARG A 348 -18.38 -4.35 -8.00
N VAL A 349 -17.54 -5.38 -7.84
CA VAL A 349 -16.14 -5.38 -8.27
C VAL A 349 -15.88 -6.61 -9.13
N ASP A 350 -15.42 -6.41 -10.35
CA ASP A 350 -14.95 -7.45 -11.26
C ASP A 350 -13.43 -7.44 -11.32
N CYS A 351 -12.82 -8.51 -10.81
CA CYS A 351 -11.38 -8.65 -10.66
C CYS A 351 -10.84 -9.71 -11.63
N ALA A 352 -10.01 -9.29 -12.58
CA ALA A 352 -9.28 -10.18 -13.48
C ALA A 352 -7.81 -10.28 -13.04
N VAL A 353 -7.29 -11.50 -12.94
CA VAL A 353 -5.98 -11.80 -12.37
C VAL A 353 -5.18 -12.69 -13.30
N ASP A 354 -3.94 -12.30 -13.54
CA ASP A 354 -2.91 -13.13 -14.18
C ASP A 354 -1.76 -13.32 -13.19
N CYS A 355 -1.77 -14.46 -12.50
CA CYS A 355 -0.74 -14.88 -11.53
C CYS A 355 -0.11 -16.24 -11.91
N GLY A 356 -0.31 -16.68 -13.16
CA GLY A 356 0.08 -18.02 -13.60
C GLY A 356 -0.79 -19.09 -12.97
N LEU A 357 -0.24 -20.29 -12.81
CA LEU A 357 -0.96 -21.45 -12.29
C LEU A 357 -1.53 -21.21 -10.89
N VAL A 358 -2.84 -21.33 -10.75
CA VAL A 358 -3.55 -21.26 -9.47
C VAL A 358 -3.63 -22.65 -8.86
N LEU A 359 -2.87 -22.89 -7.79
CA LEU A 359 -2.82 -24.20 -7.12
C LEU A 359 -4.06 -24.50 -6.28
N ASN A 360 -4.63 -23.47 -5.65
CA ASN A 360 -5.84 -23.57 -4.84
C ASN A 360 -6.77 -22.40 -5.18
N PRO A 361 -7.81 -22.64 -6.02
CA PRO A 361 -8.71 -21.57 -6.46
C PRO A 361 -9.48 -20.89 -5.32
N ASP A 362 -9.89 -21.62 -4.30
CA ASP A 362 -10.66 -21.05 -3.17
C ASP A 362 -9.81 -20.07 -2.37
N ILE A 363 -8.57 -20.47 -2.03
CA ILE A 363 -7.64 -19.60 -1.31
C ILE A 363 -7.26 -18.40 -2.20
N ALA A 364 -7.00 -18.61 -3.48
CA ALA A 364 -6.66 -17.56 -4.42
C ALA A 364 -7.79 -16.52 -4.56
N THR A 365 -9.04 -16.98 -4.68
CA THR A 365 -10.23 -16.11 -4.72
C THR A 365 -10.36 -15.32 -3.42
N SER A 366 -10.22 -15.97 -2.26
CA SER A 366 -10.26 -15.30 -0.95
C SER A 366 -9.20 -14.22 -0.78
N GLN A 367 -8.00 -14.38 -1.40
CA GLN A 367 -6.97 -13.33 -1.41
C GLN A 367 -7.42 -12.09 -2.19
N MET A 368 -8.10 -12.27 -3.31
CA MET A 368 -8.62 -11.15 -4.11
C MET A 368 -9.82 -10.49 -3.45
N GLU A 369 -10.76 -11.25 -2.91
CA GLU A 369 -11.89 -10.73 -2.13
C GLU A 369 -11.40 -9.91 -0.92
N GLY A 370 -10.43 -10.45 -0.16
CA GLY A 370 -9.78 -9.75 0.94
C GLY A 370 -9.03 -8.49 0.49
N ALA A 371 -8.43 -8.48 -0.70
CA ALA A 371 -7.80 -7.31 -1.28
C ALA A 371 -8.82 -6.22 -1.66
N VAL A 372 -9.98 -6.61 -2.20
CA VAL A 372 -11.10 -5.70 -2.50
C VAL A 372 -11.62 -5.05 -1.22
N VAL A 373 -11.89 -5.84 -0.17
CA VAL A 373 -12.36 -5.32 1.13
C VAL A 373 -11.35 -4.35 1.74
N MET A 374 -10.07 -4.76 1.79
CA MET A 374 -8.99 -3.91 2.31
C MET A 374 -8.82 -2.64 1.48
N GLY A 375 -8.77 -2.76 0.16
CA GLY A 375 -8.64 -1.63 -0.77
C GLY A 375 -9.78 -0.63 -0.67
N THR A 376 -11.02 -1.10 -0.44
CA THR A 376 -12.18 -0.22 -0.21
C THR A 376 -12.01 0.57 1.09
N GLY A 377 -11.55 -0.08 2.16
CA GLY A 377 -11.24 0.59 3.43
C GLY A 377 -10.15 1.65 3.29
N LEU A 378 -9.06 1.33 2.58
CA LEU A 378 -7.98 2.26 2.27
C LEU A 378 -8.45 3.46 1.46
N ALA A 379 -9.34 3.22 0.50
CA ALA A 379 -9.84 4.24 -0.39
C ALA A 379 -10.75 5.25 0.32
N LEU A 380 -11.57 4.80 1.26
CA LEU A 380 -12.66 5.62 1.80
C LEU A 380 -12.46 6.06 3.26
N ASN A 381 -11.73 5.29 4.09
CA ASN A 381 -11.86 5.43 5.53
C ASN A 381 -10.56 5.62 6.31
N THR A 382 -9.47 4.91 5.91
CA THR A 382 -8.35 4.71 6.84
C THR A 382 -7.19 5.66 6.63
N GLU A 383 -6.82 6.39 7.68
CA GLU A 383 -5.59 7.18 7.76
C GLU A 383 -5.11 7.24 9.21
N ILE A 384 -3.80 7.07 9.44
CA ILE A 384 -3.16 7.40 10.70
C ILE A 384 -2.66 8.84 10.64
N SER A 385 -3.05 9.63 11.63
CA SER A 385 -2.65 11.02 11.79
C SER A 385 -1.77 11.23 13.00
N PHE A 386 -0.84 12.16 12.88
CA PHE A 386 0.03 12.62 13.96
C PHE A 386 -0.20 14.09 14.23
N GLU A 387 -0.27 14.45 15.50
CA GLU A 387 -0.24 15.83 16.00
C GLU A 387 0.79 15.91 17.14
N ASP A 388 1.61 16.93 17.14
CA ASP A 388 2.65 17.14 18.15
C ASP A 388 3.50 15.89 18.43
N GLY A 389 3.83 15.13 17.38
CA GLY A 389 4.64 13.91 17.44
C GLY A 389 3.91 12.67 17.94
N ALA A 390 2.66 12.78 18.35
CA ALA A 390 1.85 11.66 18.85
C ALA A 390 0.80 11.21 17.82
N VAL A 391 0.50 9.91 17.79
CA VAL A 391 -0.59 9.37 16.99
C VAL A 391 -1.94 9.80 17.58
N VAL A 392 -2.80 10.39 16.76
CA VAL A 392 -4.13 10.85 17.17
C VAL A 392 -5.12 9.68 17.29
N ASN A 393 -5.03 8.73 16.35
CA ASN A 393 -5.89 7.56 16.32
C ASN A 393 -5.52 6.57 17.42
N SER A 394 -6.52 5.89 17.97
CA SER A 394 -6.30 4.95 19.06
C SER A 394 -6.89 3.56 18.82
N ASN A 395 -8.07 3.48 18.18
CA ASN A 395 -8.77 2.21 17.99
C ASN A 395 -9.73 2.29 16.79
N PHE A 396 -10.53 1.27 16.55
CA PHE A 396 -11.47 1.18 15.41
C PHE A 396 -12.60 2.22 15.40
N HIS A 397 -12.75 3.03 16.41
CA HIS A 397 -13.71 4.14 16.41
C HIS A 397 -13.17 5.40 15.72
N ASP A 398 -11.85 5.58 15.69
CA ASP A 398 -11.14 6.71 15.08
C ASP A 398 -10.13 6.30 13.99
N TYR A 399 -9.88 4.98 13.84
CA TYR A 399 -9.24 4.34 12.69
C TYR A 399 -10.20 3.28 12.12
N PRO A 400 -11.24 3.70 11.38
CA PRO A 400 -12.33 2.79 11.01
C PRO A 400 -11.91 1.84 9.90
N VAL A 401 -11.76 0.57 10.22
CA VAL A 401 -11.66 -0.50 9.20
C VAL A 401 -13.03 -0.74 8.57
N LEU A 402 -13.04 -1.15 7.30
CA LEU A 402 -14.29 -1.40 6.58
C LEU A 402 -15.13 -2.45 7.30
N ARG A 403 -16.39 -2.12 7.55
CA ARG A 403 -17.36 -3.04 8.14
C ARG A 403 -18.08 -3.84 7.07
N ASN A 404 -18.67 -4.97 7.45
CA ASN A 404 -19.42 -5.82 6.52
C ASN A 404 -20.52 -5.07 5.74
N SER A 405 -21.15 -4.08 6.36
CA SER A 405 -22.17 -3.24 5.70
C SER A 405 -21.62 -2.31 4.61
N GLY A 406 -20.32 -2.05 4.58
CA GLY A 406 -19.66 -1.24 3.56
C GLY A 406 -18.93 -2.06 2.48
N THR A 407 -18.95 -3.40 2.59
CA THR A 407 -18.34 -4.25 1.56
C THR A 407 -19.15 -4.23 0.28
N PRO A 408 -18.49 -4.34 -0.90
CA PRO A 408 -19.22 -4.52 -2.16
C PRO A 408 -20.21 -5.68 -2.09
N ALA A 409 -21.40 -5.49 -2.65
CA ALA A 409 -22.44 -6.53 -2.64
C ALA A 409 -22.06 -7.75 -3.48
N GLU A 410 -21.23 -7.54 -4.51
CA GLU A 410 -20.77 -8.58 -5.43
C GLU A 410 -19.28 -8.41 -5.73
N ILE A 411 -18.50 -9.47 -5.58
CA ILE A 411 -17.09 -9.52 -5.95
C ILE A 411 -16.88 -10.74 -6.84
N ASN A 412 -16.50 -10.50 -8.10
CA ASN A 412 -16.25 -11.56 -9.07
C ASN A 412 -14.77 -11.63 -9.36
N VAL A 413 -14.19 -12.83 -9.32
CA VAL A 413 -12.77 -13.06 -9.60
C VAL A 413 -12.60 -14.01 -10.76
N ALA A 414 -11.78 -13.65 -11.74
CA ALA A 414 -11.43 -14.51 -12.86
C ALA A 414 -9.90 -14.61 -13.01
N PHE A 415 -9.37 -15.81 -13.08
CA PHE A 415 -7.97 -16.09 -13.32
C PHE A 415 -7.75 -16.40 -14.80
N ILE A 416 -6.73 -15.78 -15.41
CA ILE A 416 -6.33 -16.00 -16.80
C ILE A 416 -4.87 -16.49 -16.87
N ASN A 417 -4.44 -17.01 -18.03
CA ASN A 417 -3.06 -17.46 -18.30
C ASN A 417 -2.50 -18.48 -17.29
N GLN A 418 -3.29 -19.46 -16.88
CA GLN A 418 -2.92 -20.45 -15.85
C GLN A 418 -1.87 -21.48 -16.31
N GLU A 419 -1.35 -21.38 -17.50
CA GLU A 419 -0.30 -22.26 -18.05
C GLU A 419 1.12 -21.80 -17.68
N THR A 420 1.27 -20.61 -17.10
CA THR A 420 2.56 -20.06 -16.69
C THR A 420 2.92 -20.42 -15.24
N LYS A 421 4.17 -20.17 -14.84
CA LYS A 421 4.61 -20.40 -13.46
C LYS A 421 3.81 -19.55 -12.47
N PRO A 422 3.47 -20.06 -11.27
CA PRO A 422 2.78 -19.28 -10.25
C PRO A 422 3.63 -18.11 -9.77
N THR A 423 2.96 -17.00 -9.50
CA THR A 423 3.56 -15.76 -8.98
C THR A 423 2.83 -15.26 -7.72
N GLY A 424 3.24 -14.12 -7.15
CA GLY A 424 2.68 -13.59 -5.91
C GLY A 424 1.18 -13.26 -6.03
N LEU A 425 0.36 -13.72 -5.08
CA LEU A 425 -1.09 -13.48 -5.09
C LEU A 425 -1.62 -12.83 -3.80
N GLY A 426 -0.82 -12.80 -2.74
CA GLY A 426 -1.24 -12.25 -1.45
C GLY A 426 -1.47 -10.74 -1.44
N GLU A 427 -0.84 -9.99 -2.34
CA GLU A 427 -0.72 -8.53 -2.28
C GLU A 427 -1.23 -7.78 -3.53
N PRO A 428 -1.08 -8.30 -4.78
CA PRO A 428 -1.25 -7.51 -6.00
C PRO A 428 -2.68 -7.00 -6.26
N GLY A 429 -3.69 -7.53 -5.57
CA GLY A 429 -5.07 -7.04 -5.67
C GLY A 429 -5.29 -5.69 -4.98
N VAL A 430 -4.54 -5.39 -3.90
CA VAL A 430 -4.78 -4.18 -3.09
C VAL A 430 -4.59 -2.87 -3.86
N PRO A 431 -3.51 -2.69 -4.65
CA PRO A 431 -3.24 -1.42 -5.34
C PRO A 431 -4.26 -1.03 -6.40
N THR A 432 -5.02 -1.99 -6.89
CA THR A 432 -5.87 -1.82 -8.08
C THR A 432 -7.25 -1.27 -7.72
N LEU A 433 -7.74 -1.53 -6.49
CA LEU A 433 -9.10 -1.15 -6.12
C LEU A 433 -9.29 0.36 -5.98
N ALA A 434 -8.42 1.04 -5.20
CA ALA A 434 -8.60 2.46 -4.90
C ALA A 434 -8.63 3.34 -6.17
N PRO A 435 -7.75 3.16 -7.17
CA PRO A 435 -7.84 3.93 -8.40
C PRO A 435 -9.09 3.57 -9.24
N ALA A 436 -9.48 2.30 -9.33
CA ALA A 436 -10.68 1.90 -10.03
C ALA A 436 -11.94 2.54 -9.40
N LEU A 437 -11.99 2.58 -8.06
CA LEU A 437 -13.06 3.24 -7.31
C LEU A 437 -13.08 4.77 -7.55
N ALA A 438 -11.91 5.43 -7.51
CA ALA A 438 -11.81 6.87 -7.80
C ALA A 438 -12.30 7.22 -9.22
N ASN A 439 -11.93 6.41 -10.20
CA ASN A 439 -12.38 6.56 -11.59
C ASN A 439 -13.89 6.30 -11.72
N ALA A 440 -14.44 5.32 -10.99
CA ALA A 440 -15.89 5.06 -10.97
C ALA A 440 -16.68 6.22 -10.35
N ILE A 441 -16.18 6.80 -9.25
CA ILE A 441 -16.80 7.97 -8.63
C ILE A 441 -16.80 9.16 -9.59
N PHE A 442 -15.71 9.38 -10.31
CA PHE A 442 -15.67 10.42 -11.32
C PHE A 442 -16.68 10.17 -12.43
N ALA A 443 -16.78 8.95 -12.94
CA ALA A 443 -17.76 8.60 -13.97
C ALA A 443 -19.22 8.82 -13.50
N ALA A 444 -19.50 8.59 -12.20
CA ALA A 444 -20.83 8.76 -11.62
C ALA A 444 -21.18 10.23 -11.29
N SER A 445 -20.21 11.04 -10.89
CA SER A 445 -20.46 12.35 -10.24
C SER A 445 -19.69 13.53 -10.85
N GLY A 446 -18.68 13.28 -11.67
CA GLY A 446 -17.75 14.30 -12.15
C GLY A 446 -16.70 14.74 -11.13
N LYS A 447 -16.72 14.22 -9.88
CA LYS A 447 -15.78 14.60 -8.82
C LYS A 447 -14.50 13.77 -8.89
N ARG A 448 -13.34 14.43 -9.04
CA ARG A 448 -12.03 13.79 -9.04
C ARG A 448 -11.44 13.77 -7.63
N TYR A 449 -10.97 12.60 -7.22
CA TYR A 449 -10.20 12.43 -5.98
C TYR A 449 -8.73 12.18 -6.29
N ARG A 450 -7.86 12.95 -5.66
CA ARG A 450 -6.39 12.85 -5.78
C ARG A 450 -5.71 12.60 -4.42
N SER A 451 -6.49 12.20 -3.44
CA SER A 451 -5.99 11.85 -2.09
C SER A 451 -6.57 10.53 -1.62
N LEU A 452 -5.79 9.82 -0.79
CA LEU A 452 -6.24 8.67 -0.01
C LEU A 452 -6.13 8.99 1.48
N PRO A 453 -7.20 8.77 2.28
CA PRO A 453 -8.52 8.35 1.82
C PRO A 453 -9.23 9.45 1.00
N MET A 454 -10.19 9.03 0.18
CA MET A 454 -11.05 9.92 -0.62
C MET A 454 -12.10 10.56 0.28
N GLN A 455 -11.77 11.67 0.89
CA GLN A 455 -12.71 12.42 1.74
C GLN A 455 -13.47 13.45 0.90
N PRO A 456 -14.77 13.72 1.22
CA PRO A 456 -15.62 14.67 0.51
C PRO A 456 -15.07 16.08 0.45
#